data_fcd796bb7d1f008f7a8b0550aa7c6596
#
_entry.id   fcd796bb7d1f008f7a8b0550aa7c6596
#
_cell.length_a   1.000
_cell.length_b   1.000
_cell.length_c   1.000
_cell.angle_alpha   90.00
_cell.angle_beta   90.00
_cell.angle_gamma   90.00
#
_symmetry.space_group_name_H-M   'P 1'
#
loop_
_entity.id
_entity.type
_entity.pdbx_description
1 polymer ?
#
loop_
_entity_poly.entity_id
_entity_poly.type
_entity_poly.pdbx_seq_one_letter_code
_entity_poly.pdbx_strand_id
1 'polypeptide(L)'
;MSASQQSPWQSYVPRIEPHHRHWLTDAGSLTLKLKRHSHEFQVIRTFQAKTALHLSEQAPLQLRLADRVMSRNVILCCDQQPVVFGHTVTALSTLKRHWPFFNGLGQKALGLALFFNPLIQRQAFEFTRLSKHDMLYQLAQRALTQHAFSTEL
;
A
#
# COMPACT_ATOMS: atom_id res chain seq x y z
N MET A 1 -7.46 16.38 -29.44
CA MET A 1 -6.50 16.99 -28.48
C MET A 1 -6.53 16.14 -27.22
N SER A 2 -5.59 15.19 -27.13
CA SER A 2 -5.45 14.34 -25.93
C SER A 2 -4.87 15.19 -24.82
N ALA A 3 -5.69 15.51 -23.82
CA ALA A 3 -5.19 16.00 -22.55
C ALA A 3 -4.31 14.88 -21.96
N SER A 4 -3.02 15.09 -21.93
CA SER A 4 -2.08 14.27 -21.15
C SER A 4 -2.56 14.37 -19.70
N GLN A 5 -3.27 13.37 -19.22
CA GLN A 5 -3.55 13.23 -17.78
C GLN A 5 -2.20 13.06 -17.09
N GLN A 6 -1.62 14.17 -16.66
CA GLN A 6 -0.47 14.13 -15.77
C GLN A 6 -0.88 13.34 -14.53
N SER A 7 -0.03 12.37 -14.19
CA SER A 7 -0.21 11.60 -12.95
C SER A 7 -0.35 12.58 -11.77
N PRO A 8 -1.34 12.42 -10.89
CA PRO A 8 -1.47 13.25 -9.69
C PRO A 8 -0.31 13.03 -8.71
N TRP A 9 0.52 12.03 -8.94
CA TRP A 9 1.66 11.66 -8.11
C TRP A 9 2.88 12.54 -8.43
N GLN A 10 3.55 13.01 -7.39
CA GLN A 10 4.64 13.99 -7.46
C GLN A 10 5.85 13.48 -6.67
N SER A 11 7.06 13.82 -7.13
CA SER A 11 8.31 13.47 -6.44
C SER A 11 8.57 14.28 -5.16
N TYR A 12 7.75 15.28 -4.86
CA TYR A 12 7.84 16.09 -3.65
C TYR A 12 6.61 15.93 -2.77
N VAL A 13 6.80 16.06 -1.47
CA VAL A 13 5.71 15.96 -0.49
C VAL A 13 4.85 17.22 -0.56
N PRO A 14 3.52 17.12 -0.74
CA PRO A 14 2.61 18.25 -0.62
C PRO A 14 2.79 18.97 0.73
N ARG A 15 2.40 20.25 0.80
CA ARG A 15 2.49 21.02 2.05
C ARG A 15 1.66 20.36 3.15
N ILE A 16 2.34 19.86 4.18
CA ILE A 16 1.77 19.17 5.34
C ILE A 16 2.54 19.54 6.61
N GLU A 17 2.00 19.17 7.75
CA GLU A 17 2.66 19.32 9.04
C GLU A 17 4.03 18.61 9.09
N PRO A 18 5.04 19.21 9.72
CA PRO A 18 6.42 18.68 9.76
C PRO A 18 6.53 17.24 10.26
N HIS A 19 5.74 16.86 11.27
CA HIS A 19 5.77 15.49 11.81
C HIS A 19 5.24 14.45 10.81
N HIS A 20 4.20 14.76 10.03
CA HIS A 20 3.74 13.88 8.95
C HIS A 20 4.78 13.76 7.83
N ARG A 21 5.43 14.88 7.50
CA ARG A 21 6.49 14.89 6.50
C ARG A 21 7.61 13.91 6.85
N HIS A 22 8.06 13.92 8.11
CA HIS A 22 9.09 13.01 8.59
C HIS A 22 8.70 11.52 8.41
N TRP A 23 7.43 11.17 8.63
CA TRP A 23 6.94 9.81 8.40
C TRP A 23 6.90 9.44 6.92
N LEU A 24 6.50 10.35 6.05
CA LEU A 24 6.34 10.10 4.62
C LEU A 24 7.66 10.04 3.85
N THR A 25 8.68 10.76 4.29
CA THR A 25 9.96 10.87 3.57
C THR A 25 11.05 9.92 4.07
N ASP A 26 10.79 9.19 5.14
CA ASP A 26 11.75 8.23 5.69
C ASP A 26 11.98 7.05 4.73
N ALA A 27 13.22 6.92 4.26
CA ALA A 27 13.60 5.84 3.35
C ALA A 27 13.82 4.49 4.06
N GLY A 28 13.74 4.43 5.39
CA GLY A 28 13.84 3.20 6.16
C GLY A 28 12.62 2.29 6.04
N SER A 29 12.60 1.22 6.81
CA SER A 29 11.44 0.33 6.90
C SER A 29 10.34 0.96 7.74
N LEU A 30 9.20 1.27 7.11
CA LEU A 30 8.02 1.79 7.81
C LEU A 30 7.57 0.82 8.93
N THR A 31 7.57 -0.47 8.67
CA THR A 31 7.21 -1.48 9.68
C THR A 31 8.11 -1.43 10.91
N LEU A 32 9.43 -1.34 10.72
CA LEU A 32 10.36 -1.23 11.84
C LEU A 32 10.18 0.09 12.59
N LYS A 33 9.93 1.17 11.87
CA LYS A 33 9.66 2.48 12.48
C LYS A 33 8.40 2.47 13.33
N LEU A 34 7.29 1.92 12.82
CA LEU A 34 6.05 1.77 13.57
C LEU A 34 6.23 0.90 14.81
N LYS A 35 6.93 -0.24 14.70
CA LYS A 35 7.25 -1.11 15.84
C LYS A 35 8.07 -0.43 16.94
N ARG A 36 8.94 0.51 16.60
CA ARG A 36 9.73 1.27 17.57
C ARG A 36 8.91 2.34 18.31
N HIS A 37 7.78 2.77 17.74
CA HIS A 37 6.91 3.82 18.25
C HIS A 37 5.61 3.29 18.84
N SER A 38 5.47 1.97 19.01
CA SER A 38 4.29 1.33 19.60
C SER A 38 4.70 0.19 20.54
N HIS A 39 3.87 -0.07 21.53
CA HIS A 39 4.02 -1.27 22.38
C HIS A 39 3.56 -2.51 21.67
N GLU A 40 2.47 -2.42 20.92
CA GLU A 40 1.90 -3.49 20.12
C GLU A 40 1.79 -3.06 18.66
N PHE A 41 2.29 -3.87 17.74
CA PHE A 41 2.18 -3.67 16.31
C PHE A 41 1.48 -4.86 15.65
N GLN A 42 0.46 -4.59 14.87
CA GLN A 42 -0.34 -5.61 14.20
C GLN A 42 -0.55 -5.28 12.73
N VAL A 43 -0.56 -6.32 11.88
CA VAL A 43 -0.94 -6.23 10.47
C VAL A 43 -2.26 -6.97 10.28
N ILE A 44 -3.28 -6.28 9.85
CA ILE A 44 -4.59 -6.84 9.58
C ILE A 44 -4.80 -6.86 8.08
N ARG A 45 -4.84 -8.07 7.48
CA ARG A 45 -5.17 -8.24 6.07
C ARG A 45 -6.67 -8.16 5.89
N THR A 46 -7.13 -7.12 5.21
CA THR A 46 -8.57 -6.92 4.93
C THR A 46 -8.99 -7.52 3.59
N PHE A 47 -8.05 -7.68 2.66
CA PHE A 47 -8.34 -8.22 1.32
C PHE A 47 -7.09 -8.83 0.69
N GLN A 48 -7.23 -9.94 -0.03
CA GLN A 48 -6.23 -10.47 -0.94
C GLN A 48 -6.89 -11.36 -1.98
N ALA A 49 -6.85 -10.95 -3.24
CA ALA A 49 -7.43 -11.72 -4.35
C ALA A 49 -6.86 -11.30 -5.71
N LYS A 50 -7.11 -12.13 -6.72
CA LYS A 50 -6.91 -11.76 -8.12
C LYS A 50 -8.01 -10.80 -8.54
N THR A 51 -7.64 -9.64 -9.05
CA THR A 51 -8.57 -8.60 -9.48
C THR A 51 -8.29 -8.13 -10.90
N ALA A 52 -9.22 -7.35 -11.46
CA ALA A 52 -8.93 -6.54 -12.62
C ALA A 52 -7.97 -5.41 -12.22
N LEU A 53 -7.17 -4.96 -13.17
CA LEU A 53 -6.31 -3.79 -13.01
C LEU A 53 -7.17 -2.52 -12.96
N HIS A 54 -6.91 -1.65 -12.01
CA HIS A 54 -7.54 -0.33 -11.98
C HIS A 54 -6.82 0.63 -12.93
N LEU A 55 -7.56 1.58 -13.53
CA LEU A 55 -7.01 2.52 -14.49
C LEU A 55 -5.81 3.32 -13.94
N SER A 56 -5.88 3.74 -12.67
CA SER A 56 -4.79 4.49 -12.01
C SER A 56 -3.52 3.66 -11.76
N GLU A 57 -3.62 2.33 -11.85
CA GLU A 57 -2.50 1.40 -11.63
C GLU A 57 -1.81 1.00 -12.94
N GLN A 58 -2.44 1.28 -14.08
CA GLN A 58 -1.96 0.86 -15.39
C GLN A 58 -0.58 1.43 -15.71
N ALA A 59 -0.41 2.72 -15.60
CA ALA A 59 0.84 3.39 -15.96
C ALA A 59 2.00 3.03 -15.03
N PRO A 60 1.84 3.06 -13.67
CA PRO A 60 2.91 2.65 -12.76
C PRO A 60 3.36 1.20 -12.93
N LEU A 61 2.44 0.30 -13.26
CA LEU A 61 2.73 -1.13 -13.43
C LEU A 61 3.12 -1.49 -14.87
N GLN A 62 2.96 -0.58 -15.83
CA GLN A 62 3.20 -0.82 -17.26
C GLN A 62 2.42 -2.03 -17.79
N LEU A 63 1.19 -2.22 -17.31
CA LEU A 63 0.29 -3.31 -17.68
C LEU A 63 -0.85 -2.82 -18.57
N ARG A 64 -1.48 -3.75 -19.29
CA ARG A 64 -2.71 -3.46 -20.05
C ARG A 64 -3.93 -3.61 -19.13
N LEU A 65 -5.00 -2.87 -19.41
CA LEU A 65 -6.25 -2.98 -18.61
C LEU A 65 -6.86 -4.39 -18.63
N ALA A 66 -6.57 -5.18 -19.66
CA ALA A 66 -7.00 -6.58 -19.75
C ALA A 66 -6.20 -7.53 -18.83
N ASP A 67 -5.04 -7.10 -18.34
CA ASP A 67 -4.20 -7.92 -17.49
C ASP A 67 -4.82 -8.06 -16.08
N ARG A 68 -4.66 -9.26 -15.50
CA ARG A 68 -5.11 -9.54 -14.14
C ARG A 68 -3.94 -9.38 -13.18
N VAL A 69 -4.27 -8.88 -12.00
CA VAL A 69 -3.29 -8.62 -10.95
C VAL A 69 -3.68 -9.33 -9.65
N MET A 70 -2.72 -9.46 -8.75
CA MET A 70 -2.99 -9.77 -7.36
C MET A 70 -3.02 -8.47 -6.58
N SER A 71 -4.14 -8.21 -5.93
CA SER A 71 -4.31 -7.08 -5.01
C SER A 71 -4.32 -7.55 -3.56
N ARG A 72 -3.69 -6.80 -2.69
CA ARG A 72 -3.64 -7.05 -1.25
C ARG A 72 -3.82 -5.74 -0.49
N ASN A 73 -4.78 -5.73 0.44
CA ASN A 73 -5.04 -4.60 1.33
C ASN A 73 -4.76 -5.00 2.78
N VAL A 74 -4.09 -4.13 3.50
CA VAL A 74 -3.80 -4.32 4.92
C VAL A 74 -4.04 -3.02 5.68
N ILE A 75 -4.37 -3.15 6.97
CA ILE A 75 -4.29 -2.07 7.94
C ILE A 75 -3.11 -2.36 8.85
N LEU A 76 -2.25 -1.38 9.07
CA LEU A 76 -1.22 -1.43 10.09
C LEU A 76 -1.76 -0.72 11.33
N CYS A 77 -1.76 -1.43 12.46
CA CYS A 77 -2.22 -0.92 13.73
C CYS A 77 -1.05 -0.79 14.70
N CYS A 78 -1.03 0.32 15.45
CA CYS A 78 -0.15 0.56 16.59
C CYS A 78 -1.03 0.73 17.82
N ASP A 79 -0.78 -0.08 18.86
CA ASP A 79 -1.55 -0.04 20.11
C ASP A 79 -3.08 -0.07 19.85
N GLN A 80 -3.50 -1.00 18.98
CA GLN A 80 -4.88 -1.22 18.54
C GLN A 80 -5.49 -0.10 17.67
N GLN A 81 -4.74 0.98 17.40
CA GLN A 81 -5.21 2.06 16.54
C GLN A 81 -4.72 1.88 15.10
N PRO A 82 -5.59 1.98 14.10
CA PRO A 82 -5.20 1.96 12.70
C PRO A 82 -4.43 3.24 12.34
N VAL A 83 -3.21 3.08 11.83
CA VAL A 83 -2.32 4.20 11.52
C VAL A 83 -1.94 4.28 10.05
N VAL A 84 -1.97 3.16 9.33
CA VAL A 84 -1.65 3.10 7.89
C VAL A 84 -2.56 2.11 7.20
N PHE A 85 -3.10 2.52 6.05
CA PHE A 85 -3.69 1.60 5.07
C PHE A 85 -2.66 1.31 3.97
N GLY A 86 -2.39 0.04 3.71
CA GLY A 86 -1.51 -0.42 2.66
C GLY A 86 -2.27 -1.11 1.53
N HIS A 87 -2.06 -0.64 0.30
CA HIS A 87 -2.56 -1.28 -0.92
C HIS A 87 -1.40 -1.73 -1.78
N THR A 88 -1.35 -3.00 -2.10
CA THR A 88 -0.31 -3.60 -2.93
C THR A 88 -0.94 -4.25 -4.15
N VAL A 89 -0.40 -3.94 -5.30
CA VAL A 89 -0.81 -4.55 -6.57
C VAL A 89 0.41 -5.10 -7.29
N THR A 90 0.31 -6.30 -7.82
CA THR A 90 1.38 -6.90 -8.59
C THR A 90 0.85 -7.78 -9.73
N ALA A 91 1.55 -7.79 -10.86
CA ALA A 91 1.22 -8.63 -11.99
C ALA A 91 1.28 -10.13 -11.60
N LEU A 92 0.34 -10.92 -12.06
CA LEU A 92 0.33 -12.37 -11.78
C LEU A 92 1.56 -13.09 -12.34
N SER A 93 2.11 -12.61 -13.45
CA SER A 93 3.36 -13.13 -14.03
C SER A 93 4.56 -12.92 -13.12
N THR A 94 4.63 -11.76 -12.47
CA THR A 94 5.67 -11.41 -11.49
C THR A 94 5.59 -12.29 -10.25
N LEU A 95 4.39 -12.53 -9.74
CA LEU A 95 4.19 -13.41 -8.57
C LEU A 95 4.72 -14.81 -8.79
N LYS A 96 4.40 -15.42 -9.93
CA LYS A 96 4.82 -16.79 -10.24
C LYS A 96 6.35 -16.94 -10.33
N ARG A 97 7.02 -15.92 -10.87
CA ARG A 97 8.47 -15.98 -11.14
C ARG A 97 9.32 -15.51 -9.97
N HIS A 98 8.89 -14.44 -9.29
CA HIS A 98 9.77 -13.71 -8.38
C HIS A 98 9.27 -13.69 -6.93
N TRP A 99 7.98 -13.97 -6.69
CA TRP A 99 7.36 -13.76 -5.39
C TRP A 99 6.45 -14.92 -4.95
N PRO A 100 6.94 -16.17 -4.97
CA PRO A 100 6.09 -17.32 -4.62
C PRO A 100 5.59 -17.27 -3.17
N PHE A 101 6.28 -16.55 -2.28
CA PHE A 101 5.92 -16.39 -0.88
C PHE A 101 4.76 -15.40 -0.64
N PHE A 102 4.36 -14.61 -1.65
CA PHE A 102 3.34 -13.56 -1.48
C PHE A 102 2.01 -14.11 -0.95
N ASN A 103 1.58 -15.25 -1.46
CA ASN A 103 0.33 -15.89 -1.03
C ASN A 103 0.41 -16.44 0.40
N GLY A 104 1.60 -16.77 0.89
CA GLY A 104 1.84 -17.29 2.24
C GLY A 104 2.08 -16.22 3.31
N LEU A 105 2.04 -14.92 2.96
CA LEU A 105 2.31 -13.84 3.93
C LEU A 105 1.26 -13.77 5.05
N GLY A 106 0.01 -14.17 4.79
CA GLY A 106 -1.06 -14.07 5.79
C GLY A 106 -1.18 -12.65 6.36
N GLN A 107 -1.02 -12.53 7.67
CA GLN A 107 -1.02 -11.26 8.42
C GLN A 107 0.39 -10.66 8.59
N LYS A 108 1.38 -11.09 7.81
CA LYS A 108 2.74 -10.56 7.90
C LYS A 108 2.88 -9.26 7.11
N ALA A 109 3.78 -8.39 7.57
CA ALA A 109 4.09 -7.15 6.88
C ALA A 109 4.90 -7.45 5.60
N LEU A 110 4.29 -7.24 4.45
CA LEU A 110 4.96 -7.41 3.15
C LEU A 110 6.18 -6.48 3.03
N GLY A 111 6.05 -5.23 3.47
CA GLY A 111 7.13 -4.25 3.41
C GLY A 111 8.41 -4.71 4.07
N LEU A 112 8.32 -5.47 5.17
CA LEU A 112 9.50 -6.01 5.85
C LEU A 112 10.19 -7.09 5.01
N ALA A 113 9.42 -8.00 4.42
CA ALA A 113 9.96 -9.05 3.55
C ALA A 113 10.66 -8.46 2.30
N LEU A 114 10.11 -7.38 1.75
CA LEU A 114 10.70 -6.69 0.60
C LEU A 114 11.94 -5.89 0.95
N PHE A 115 11.92 -5.22 2.09
CA PHE A 115 13.00 -4.33 2.51
C PHE A 115 14.34 -5.05 2.67
N PHE A 116 14.31 -6.30 3.14
CA PHE A 116 15.51 -7.11 3.34
C PHE A 116 15.86 -8.02 2.17
N ASN A 117 15.11 -8.01 1.07
CA ASN A 117 15.43 -8.80 -0.10
C ASN A 117 16.38 -8.01 -1.01
N PRO A 118 17.65 -8.46 -1.19
CA PRO A 118 18.64 -7.74 -1.98
C PRO A 118 18.34 -7.70 -3.49
N LEU A 119 17.42 -8.54 -3.96
CA LEU A 119 17.00 -8.58 -5.37
C LEU A 119 15.91 -7.57 -5.69
N ILE A 120 15.38 -6.88 -4.69
CA ILE A 120 14.31 -5.90 -4.86
C ILE A 120 14.88 -4.50 -4.74
N GLN A 121 14.71 -3.73 -5.81
CA GLN A 121 15.07 -2.32 -5.83
C GLN A 121 13.82 -1.48 -5.61
N ARG A 122 13.85 -0.62 -4.60
CA ARG A 122 12.81 0.36 -4.38
C ARG A 122 13.11 1.61 -5.20
N GLN A 123 12.15 2.06 -5.98
CA GLN A 123 12.22 3.33 -6.68
C GLN A 123 11.98 4.50 -5.73
N ALA A 124 12.21 5.73 -6.20
CA ALA A 124 11.90 6.94 -5.45
C ALA A 124 10.41 6.99 -5.09
N PHE A 125 10.11 7.59 -3.93
CA PHE A 125 8.74 7.81 -3.52
C PHE A 125 8.06 8.86 -4.38
N GLU A 126 6.79 8.65 -4.62
CA GLU A 126 5.89 9.65 -5.16
C GLU A 126 4.76 9.90 -4.17
N PHE A 127 4.24 11.11 -4.15
CA PHE A 127 3.29 11.59 -3.17
C PHE A 127 2.09 12.23 -3.84
N THR A 128 0.92 12.07 -3.24
CA THR A 128 -0.29 12.77 -3.65
C THR A 128 -1.25 12.94 -2.48
N ARG A 129 -2.19 13.87 -2.60
CA ARG A 129 -3.33 13.96 -1.71
C ARG A 129 -4.51 13.25 -2.35
N LEU A 130 -5.14 12.38 -1.59
CA LEU A 130 -6.33 11.67 -2.03
C LEU A 130 -7.59 12.42 -1.65
N SER A 131 -8.54 12.45 -2.55
CA SER A 131 -9.90 12.92 -2.33
C SER A 131 -10.86 11.74 -2.15
N LYS A 132 -12.07 12.00 -1.70
CA LYS A 132 -13.12 10.97 -1.55
C LYS A 132 -13.50 10.25 -2.86
N HIS A 133 -13.12 10.80 -4.01
CA HIS A 133 -13.39 10.23 -5.32
C HIS A 133 -12.30 9.28 -5.80
N ASP A 134 -11.14 9.29 -5.13
CA ASP A 134 -10.01 8.43 -5.49
C ASP A 134 -10.24 6.98 -5.03
N MET A 135 -9.88 6.04 -5.89
CA MET A 135 -10.02 4.60 -5.61
C MET A 135 -9.31 4.21 -4.30
N LEU A 136 -8.08 4.66 -4.09
CA LEU A 136 -7.32 4.33 -2.87
C LEU A 136 -7.98 4.88 -1.60
N TYR A 137 -8.56 6.09 -1.67
CA TYR A 137 -9.31 6.64 -0.55
C TYR A 137 -10.52 5.76 -0.20
N GLN A 138 -11.28 5.35 -1.22
CA GLN A 138 -12.46 4.49 -1.03
C GLN A 138 -12.09 3.10 -0.49
N LEU A 139 -10.98 2.52 -0.94
CA LEU A 139 -10.47 1.24 -0.41
C LEU A 139 -10.07 1.37 1.06
N ALA A 140 -9.38 2.43 1.43
CA ALA A 140 -9.00 2.71 2.81
C ALA A 140 -10.24 2.90 3.72
N GLN A 141 -11.22 3.65 3.27
CA GLN A 141 -12.48 3.84 4.00
C GLN A 141 -13.21 2.51 4.26
N ARG A 142 -13.35 1.67 3.25
CA ARG A 142 -13.98 0.36 3.38
C ARG A 142 -13.23 -0.53 4.38
N ALA A 143 -11.90 -0.58 4.28
CA ALA A 143 -11.07 -1.38 5.18
C ALA A 143 -11.22 -0.93 6.64
N LEU A 144 -11.20 0.37 6.90
CA LEU A 144 -11.37 0.94 8.24
C LEU A 144 -12.76 0.65 8.81
N THR A 145 -13.81 0.78 8.00
CA THR A 145 -15.18 0.47 8.43
C THR A 145 -15.31 -1.01 8.80
N GLN A 146 -14.79 -1.91 7.98
CA GLN A 146 -14.81 -3.35 8.26
C GLN A 146 -14.04 -3.69 9.54
N HIS A 147 -12.91 -3.03 9.79
CA HIS A 147 -12.12 -3.24 10.99
C HIS A 147 -12.87 -2.77 12.25
N ALA A 148 -13.52 -1.61 12.22
CA ALA A 148 -14.31 -1.10 13.34
C ALA A 148 -15.42 -2.09 13.76
N PHE A 149 -16.19 -2.62 12.81
CA PHE A 149 -17.23 -3.62 13.09
C PHE A 149 -16.67 -4.93 13.66
N SER A 150 -15.44 -5.32 13.31
CA SER A 150 -14.83 -6.57 13.80
C SER A 150 -14.27 -6.44 15.22
N THR A 151 -14.07 -5.24 15.73
CA THR A 151 -13.55 -4.98 17.09
C THR A 151 -14.66 -4.76 18.13
N GLU A 152 -15.89 -4.56 17.70
CA GLU A 152 -17.05 -4.35 18.58
C GLU A 152 -17.80 -5.65 18.94
N LEU A 153 -17.36 -6.82 18.42
CA LEU A 153 -17.90 -8.16 18.72
C LEU A 153 -16.95 -8.95 19.62
#